data_58e1edbda38e1b44d330d9d109788696
#
_entry.id   58e1edbda38e1b44d330d9d109788696
#
_cell.length_a   1.000
_cell.length_b   1.000
_cell.length_c   1.000
_cell.angle_alpha   90.00
_cell.angle_beta   90.00
_cell.angle_gamma   90.00
#
_symmetry.space_group_name_H-M   'P 1'
#
loop_
_entity.id
_entity.type
_entity.pdbx_description
1 polymer ?
#
loop_
_entity_poly.entity_id
_entity_poly.type
_entity_poly.pdbx_seq_one_letter_code
_entity_poly.pdbx_strand_id
1 'polypeptide(L)'
;MLRMEEPPYTPSVNKREKSSFLDSFPMEYPTGGIGDYRESCLNVRNEAGQMGCEIHYVSHEIYNGKKALKGLPASFGTEEEVQTLDILCEDEILGLQVVLSYSVFEKENVITRSVKLINKGNQKLKIEKIYSACLDMDNENFEMLTLHGAWARERHIQQGPLRYGKQMVSSIKGESSHQEHPFVALVTPGTTQQQGKVYGMHFVYSGNFIGQAE
;
A
#
# COMPACT_ATOMS: atom_id res chain seq x y z
N MET A 1 3.67 -12.20 -10.53
CA MET A 1 2.47 -11.73 -11.27
C MET A 1 1.87 -12.90 -11.99
N LEU A 2 0.64 -13.10 -11.69
CA LEU A 2 -0.19 -13.98 -12.46
C LEU A 2 -0.61 -13.23 -13.71
N ARG A 3 -0.27 -13.75 -14.88
CA ARG A 3 -0.82 -13.22 -16.11
C ARG A 3 -2.34 -13.29 -16.02
N MET A 4 -3.05 -12.22 -16.33
CA MET A 4 -4.53 -12.22 -16.33
C MET A 4 -5.13 -13.33 -17.20
N GLU A 5 -4.33 -13.88 -18.12
CA GLU A 5 -4.70 -14.95 -19.05
C GLU A 5 -4.54 -16.36 -18.47
N GLU A 6 -3.75 -16.52 -17.40
CA GLU A 6 -3.51 -17.80 -16.74
C GLU A 6 -3.62 -17.62 -15.23
N PRO A 7 -4.82 -17.68 -14.64
CA PRO A 7 -4.91 -17.65 -13.18
C PRO A 7 -4.13 -18.86 -12.64
N PRO A 8 -3.27 -18.66 -11.62
CA PRO A 8 -2.41 -19.71 -11.07
C PRO A 8 -3.22 -20.82 -10.43
N TYR A 9 -4.46 -20.53 -10.17
CA TYR A 9 -5.36 -21.40 -9.46
C TYR A 9 -6.75 -21.31 -10.06
N THR A 10 -7.25 -22.45 -10.54
CA THR A 10 -8.66 -22.55 -10.90
C THR A 10 -9.48 -22.69 -9.63
N PRO A 11 -10.46 -21.82 -9.37
CA PRO A 11 -11.29 -21.93 -8.20
C PRO A 11 -11.89 -23.32 -8.12
N SER A 12 -11.67 -24.00 -7.00
CA SER A 12 -12.36 -25.25 -6.72
C SER A 12 -13.86 -25.00 -6.72
N VAL A 13 -14.61 -25.90 -7.33
CA VAL A 13 -16.08 -25.91 -7.19
C VAL A 13 -16.50 -26.17 -5.73
N ASN A 14 -15.57 -26.59 -4.88
CA ASN A 14 -15.80 -26.79 -3.47
C ASN A 14 -15.78 -25.45 -2.73
N LYS A 15 -16.95 -25.04 -2.21
CA LYS A 15 -17.10 -23.80 -1.46
C LYS A 15 -16.20 -23.67 -0.23
N ARG A 16 -15.63 -24.76 0.28
CA ARG A 16 -14.76 -24.76 1.45
C ARG A 16 -13.34 -24.26 1.18
N GLU A 17 -12.90 -24.25 -0.06
CA GLU A 17 -11.55 -23.85 -0.45
C GLU A 17 -11.46 -22.40 -0.95
N LYS A 18 -12.55 -21.63 -0.85
CA LYS A 18 -12.58 -20.24 -1.33
C LYS A 18 -11.60 -19.32 -0.62
N SER A 19 -11.28 -19.60 0.64
CA SER A 19 -10.35 -18.76 1.43
C SER A 19 -8.92 -18.86 0.95
N SER A 20 -8.45 -20.06 0.59
CA SER A 20 -7.09 -20.23 0.08
C SER A 20 -6.89 -19.64 -1.33
N PHE A 21 -7.98 -19.38 -2.02
CA PHE A 21 -7.97 -18.79 -3.34
C PHE A 21 -7.64 -17.28 -3.33
N LEU A 22 -8.07 -16.57 -2.29
CA LEU A 22 -7.79 -15.15 -2.15
C LEU A 22 -6.29 -14.85 -2.06
N ASP A 23 -5.50 -15.74 -1.45
CA ASP A 23 -4.06 -15.58 -1.31
C ASP A 23 -3.31 -15.55 -2.66
N SER A 24 -3.93 -16.09 -3.70
CA SER A 24 -3.32 -16.21 -5.03
C SER A 24 -3.67 -15.06 -5.96
N PHE A 25 -4.62 -14.21 -5.59
CA PHE A 25 -5.02 -13.06 -6.40
C PHE A 25 -4.28 -11.79 -5.99
N PRO A 26 -3.86 -10.98 -6.97
CA PRO A 26 -3.43 -9.63 -6.68
C PRO A 26 -4.64 -8.83 -6.17
N MET A 27 -4.57 -8.39 -4.93
CA MET A 27 -5.59 -7.56 -4.29
C MET A 27 -5.11 -6.12 -4.25
N GLU A 28 -5.91 -5.21 -4.73
CA GLU A 28 -5.56 -3.79 -4.73
C GLU A 28 -5.40 -3.21 -3.32
N TYR A 29 -6.27 -3.65 -2.40
CA TYR A 29 -6.24 -3.19 -1.01
C TYR A 29 -6.77 -4.29 -0.09
N PRO A 30 -5.97 -5.29 0.27
CA PRO A 30 -6.39 -6.41 1.10
C PRO A 30 -6.79 -5.96 2.50
N THR A 31 -7.90 -6.51 2.99
CA THR A 31 -8.43 -6.23 4.33
C THR A 31 -8.36 -7.46 5.22
N GLY A 32 -8.28 -7.26 6.55
CA GLY A 32 -8.16 -8.37 7.49
C GLY A 32 -9.49 -9.02 7.83
N GLY A 33 -9.43 -10.34 8.12
CA GLY A 33 -10.57 -11.08 8.67
C GLY A 33 -11.49 -11.77 7.67
N ILE A 34 -11.14 -11.80 6.39
CA ILE A 34 -11.94 -12.39 5.31
C ILE A 34 -11.38 -13.72 4.77
N GLY A 35 -10.31 -14.25 5.37
CA GLY A 35 -9.64 -15.47 4.93
C GLY A 35 -8.50 -15.23 3.92
N ASP A 36 -8.11 -14.01 3.68
CA ASP A 36 -6.85 -13.64 3.04
C ASP A 36 -5.74 -13.67 4.10
N TYR A 37 -4.70 -14.46 3.90
CA TYR A 37 -3.61 -14.68 4.86
C TYR A 37 -2.36 -13.84 4.58
N ARG A 38 -2.35 -13.06 3.50
CA ARG A 38 -1.28 -12.08 3.28
C ARG A 38 -1.39 -10.91 4.27
N GLU A 39 -0.38 -10.06 4.29
CA GLU A 39 -0.43 -8.86 5.13
C GLU A 39 -1.55 -7.92 4.68
N SER A 40 -2.53 -7.69 5.56
CA SER A 40 -3.65 -6.81 5.27
C SER A 40 -3.25 -5.34 5.31
N CYS A 41 -3.80 -4.53 4.42
CA CYS A 41 -3.64 -3.07 4.41
C CYS A 41 -4.52 -2.38 5.45
N LEU A 42 -5.65 -2.99 5.80
CA LEU A 42 -6.62 -2.39 6.72
C LEU A 42 -7.13 -3.43 7.72
N ASN A 43 -7.00 -3.13 9.01
CA ASN A 43 -7.62 -3.89 10.09
C ASN A 43 -8.56 -2.97 10.88
N VAL A 44 -9.81 -3.37 10.94
CA VAL A 44 -10.87 -2.64 11.63
C VAL A 44 -11.51 -3.55 12.69
N ARG A 45 -11.77 -2.99 13.84
CA ARG A 45 -12.53 -3.65 14.91
C ARG A 45 -13.80 -2.87 15.22
N ASN A 46 -14.93 -3.54 15.26
CA ASN A 46 -16.20 -2.95 15.66
C ASN A 46 -16.37 -2.91 17.20
N GLU A 47 -17.46 -2.33 17.67
CA GLU A 47 -17.75 -2.21 19.12
C GLU A 47 -17.91 -3.58 19.81
N ALA A 48 -18.34 -4.62 19.10
CA ALA A 48 -18.43 -5.98 19.61
C ALA A 48 -17.08 -6.72 19.67
N GLY A 49 -16.01 -6.09 19.23
CA GLY A 49 -14.66 -6.68 19.21
C GLY A 49 -14.37 -7.57 17.99
N GLN A 50 -15.30 -7.66 17.05
CA GLN A 50 -15.12 -8.45 15.83
C GLN A 50 -14.16 -7.76 14.86
N MET A 51 -13.31 -8.55 14.22
CA MET A 51 -12.34 -8.13 13.23
C MET A 51 -12.68 -8.81 11.91
N GLY A 52 -13.43 -8.14 11.08
CA GLY A 52 -13.73 -8.57 9.72
C GLY A 52 -14.11 -7.34 8.93
N CYS A 53 -13.44 -7.14 7.81
CA CYS A 53 -13.71 -6.03 6.92
C CYS A 53 -13.61 -6.52 5.48
N GLU A 54 -14.70 -6.45 4.73
CA GLU A 54 -14.77 -6.88 3.35
C GLU A 54 -15.26 -5.73 2.48
N ILE A 55 -14.31 -5.01 1.88
CA ILE A 55 -14.62 -3.88 1.02
C ILE A 55 -14.87 -4.32 -0.41
N HIS A 56 -15.96 -3.84 -1.01
CA HIS A 56 -16.31 -4.05 -2.40
C HIS A 56 -16.30 -2.73 -3.17
N TYR A 57 -15.92 -2.80 -4.43
CA TYR A 57 -15.98 -1.65 -5.33
C TYR A 57 -17.41 -1.12 -5.46
N VAL A 58 -17.56 0.19 -5.34
CA VAL A 58 -18.85 0.90 -5.54
C VAL A 58 -18.81 1.75 -6.79
N SER A 59 -17.84 2.65 -6.89
CA SER A 59 -17.72 3.59 -8.01
C SER A 59 -16.31 4.16 -8.10
N HIS A 60 -16.03 4.89 -9.18
CA HIS A 60 -14.81 5.67 -9.30
C HIS A 60 -15.07 7.01 -9.98
N GLU A 61 -14.18 7.96 -9.74
CA GLU A 61 -14.13 9.26 -10.37
C GLU A 61 -12.73 9.51 -10.92
N ILE A 62 -12.64 10.03 -12.15
CA ILE A 62 -11.37 10.49 -12.73
C ILE A 62 -11.51 12.01 -12.96
N TYR A 63 -10.52 12.75 -12.49
CA TYR A 63 -10.51 14.21 -12.63
C TYR A 63 -9.08 14.73 -12.79
N ASN A 64 -8.95 15.92 -13.34
CA ASN A 64 -7.69 16.63 -13.44
C ASN A 64 -7.40 17.37 -12.13
N GLY A 65 -6.12 17.45 -11.77
CA GLY A 65 -5.70 18.05 -10.52
C GLY A 65 -5.63 17.03 -9.36
N LYS A 66 -5.26 17.52 -8.19
CA LYS A 66 -5.14 16.75 -6.96
C LYS A 66 -5.77 17.48 -5.78
N LYS A 67 -6.72 16.84 -5.12
CA LYS A 67 -7.35 17.37 -3.90
C LYS A 67 -6.33 17.40 -2.75
N ALA A 68 -6.33 18.49 -1.99
CA ALA A 68 -5.47 18.61 -0.82
C ALA A 68 -5.87 17.64 0.28
N LEU A 69 -4.88 17.09 0.98
CA LEU A 69 -5.10 16.28 2.18
C LEU A 69 -5.16 17.21 3.40
N LYS A 70 -6.34 17.38 3.99
CA LYS A 70 -6.53 18.29 5.11
C LYS A 70 -5.71 17.84 6.33
N GLY A 71 -4.78 18.72 6.77
CA GLY A 71 -3.96 18.49 7.96
C GLY A 71 -2.85 17.43 7.81
N LEU A 72 -2.57 17.00 6.58
CA LEU A 72 -1.50 16.03 6.28
C LEU A 72 -0.52 16.63 5.26
N PRO A 73 0.76 16.26 5.33
CA PRO A 73 1.70 16.56 4.26
C PRO A 73 1.23 15.88 2.98
N ALA A 74 1.40 16.56 1.85
CA ALA A 74 0.96 16.05 0.56
C ALA A 74 1.86 16.58 -0.56
N SER A 75 1.86 15.89 -1.70
CA SER A 75 2.28 16.46 -2.97
C SER A 75 1.17 17.33 -3.54
N PHE A 76 1.56 18.32 -4.33
CA PHE A 76 0.66 19.25 -5.00
C PHE A 76 0.82 19.08 -6.50
N GLY A 77 -0.24 19.33 -7.25
CA GLY A 77 -0.23 19.35 -8.71
C GLY A 77 -1.47 20.09 -9.21
N THR A 78 -1.27 20.85 -10.28
CA THR A 78 -2.34 21.58 -10.98
C THR A 78 -3.14 20.64 -11.88
N GLU A 79 -4.24 21.13 -12.44
CA GLU A 79 -5.07 20.38 -13.37
C GLU A 79 -4.34 19.97 -14.66
N GLU A 80 -3.25 20.68 -15.02
CA GLU A 80 -2.43 20.39 -16.19
C GLU A 80 -1.29 19.40 -15.93
N GLU A 81 -0.94 19.19 -14.65
CA GLU A 81 0.22 18.39 -14.24
C GLU A 81 -0.17 16.99 -13.79
N VAL A 82 -1.38 16.82 -13.28
CA VAL A 82 -1.78 15.57 -12.64
C VAL A 82 -3.20 15.18 -12.97
N GLN A 83 -3.43 13.88 -13.16
CA GLN A 83 -4.74 13.28 -13.23
C GLN A 83 -4.93 12.35 -12.04
N THR A 84 -6.09 12.43 -11.40
CA THR A 84 -6.40 11.63 -10.20
C THR A 84 -7.56 10.68 -10.46
N LEU A 85 -7.39 9.44 -10.03
CA LEU A 85 -8.42 8.42 -9.91
C LEU A 85 -8.75 8.22 -8.43
N ASP A 86 -10.00 8.46 -8.04
CA ASP A 86 -10.55 8.10 -6.75
C ASP A 86 -11.45 6.87 -6.92
N ILE A 87 -11.16 5.78 -6.21
CA ILE A 87 -11.95 4.55 -6.18
C ILE A 87 -12.67 4.49 -4.84
N LEU A 88 -13.99 4.46 -4.87
CA LEU A 88 -14.82 4.24 -3.69
C LEU A 88 -15.11 2.76 -3.53
N CYS A 89 -14.75 2.23 -2.37
CA CYS A 89 -15.12 0.90 -1.90
C CYS A 89 -15.93 1.01 -0.60
N GLU A 90 -16.73 0.00 -0.29
CA GLU A 90 -17.57 -0.03 0.90
C GLU A 90 -17.69 -1.43 1.50
N ASP A 91 -17.67 -1.49 2.83
CA ASP A 91 -18.17 -2.60 3.63
C ASP A 91 -19.53 -2.19 4.19
N GLU A 92 -20.61 -2.74 3.61
CA GLU A 92 -22.00 -2.41 3.99
C GLU A 92 -22.33 -2.82 5.43
N ILE A 93 -21.73 -3.91 5.93
CA ILE A 93 -22.02 -4.45 7.28
C ILE A 93 -21.42 -3.52 8.34
N LEU A 94 -20.21 -3.05 8.11
CA LEU A 94 -19.55 -2.11 9.01
C LEU A 94 -20.03 -0.67 8.79
N GLY A 95 -20.63 -0.37 7.65
CA GLY A 95 -20.91 1.00 7.20
C GLY A 95 -19.63 1.79 6.98
N LEU A 96 -18.57 1.13 6.54
CA LEU A 96 -17.26 1.73 6.30
C LEU A 96 -17.03 1.96 4.82
N GLN A 97 -16.78 3.20 4.45
CA GLN A 97 -16.30 3.54 3.10
C GLN A 97 -14.80 3.79 3.09
N VAL A 98 -14.17 3.31 2.03
CA VAL A 98 -12.73 3.48 1.77
C VAL A 98 -12.56 4.13 0.40
N VAL A 99 -11.90 5.28 0.37
CA VAL A 99 -11.52 5.94 -0.89
C VAL A 99 -10.04 5.72 -1.12
N LEU A 100 -9.71 5.07 -2.23
CA LEU A 100 -8.35 4.84 -2.69
C LEU A 100 -8.04 5.87 -3.77
N SER A 101 -7.11 6.78 -3.49
CA SER A 101 -6.74 7.85 -4.41
C SER A 101 -5.39 7.60 -5.06
N TYR A 102 -5.35 7.72 -6.38
CA TYR A 102 -4.15 7.62 -7.22
C TYR A 102 -3.99 8.89 -8.01
N SER A 103 -2.93 9.64 -7.77
CA SER A 103 -2.63 10.83 -8.59
C SER A 103 -1.38 10.56 -9.41
N VAL A 104 -1.53 10.62 -10.73
CA VAL A 104 -0.49 10.27 -11.71
C VAL A 104 0.12 11.56 -12.23
N PHE A 105 1.43 11.70 -12.03
CA PHE A 105 2.29 12.75 -12.55
C PHE A 105 3.11 12.16 -13.69
N GLU A 106 2.58 12.22 -14.91
CA GLU A 106 3.13 11.51 -16.06
C GLU A 106 4.55 12.00 -16.42
N LYS A 107 4.76 13.31 -16.40
CA LYS A 107 6.07 13.92 -16.75
C LYS A 107 7.17 13.56 -15.77
N GLU A 108 6.82 13.40 -14.51
CA GLU A 108 7.73 13.07 -13.41
C GLU A 108 7.90 11.56 -13.22
N ASN A 109 7.08 10.75 -13.90
CA ASN A 109 7.01 9.30 -13.70
C ASN A 109 6.73 8.93 -12.24
N VAL A 110 5.77 9.63 -11.62
CA VAL A 110 5.41 9.48 -10.22
C VAL A 110 3.92 9.21 -10.08
N ILE A 111 3.57 8.28 -9.18
CA ILE A 111 2.21 8.04 -8.72
C ILE A 111 2.17 8.31 -7.23
N THR A 112 1.27 9.18 -6.79
CA THR A 112 1.02 9.36 -5.36
C THR A 112 -0.23 8.63 -4.91
N ARG A 113 -0.17 8.04 -3.74
CA ARG A 113 -1.24 7.24 -3.14
C ARG A 113 -1.71 7.86 -1.83
N SER A 114 -3.02 7.85 -1.62
CA SER A 114 -3.62 8.12 -0.31
C SER A 114 -4.86 7.27 -0.09
N VAL A 115 -5.19 7.04 1.18
CA VAL A 115 -6.38 6.30 1.59
C VAL A 115 -7.18 7.16 2.56
N LYS A 116 -8.50 7.23 2.33
CA LYS A 116 -9.42 7.93 3.21
C LYS A 116 -10.50 6.96 3.70
N LEU A 117 -10.68 6.88 5.01
CA LEU A 117 -11.74 6.11 5.64
C LEU A 117 -12.89 7.03 6.05
N ILE A 118 -14.11 6.59 5.82
CA ILE A 118 -15.32 7.32 6.14
C ILE A 118 -16.28 6.36 6.87
N ASN A 119 -16.53 6.61 8.15
CA ASN A 119 -17.56 5.88 8.89
C ASN A 119 -18.94 6.45 8.56
N LYS A 120 -19.73 5.70 7.81
CA LYS A 120 -21.12 6.01 7.47
C LYS A 120 -22.11 5.32 8.40
N GLY A 121 -21.64 4.31 9.15
CA GLY A 121 -22.46 3.59 10.12
C GLY A 121 -22.65 4.35 11.41
N ASN A 122 -23.45 3.75 12.30
CA ASN A 122 -23.78 4.34 13.61
C ASN A 122 -22.89 3.80 14.74
N GLN A 123 -22.09 2.76 14.49
CA GLN A 123 -21.18 2.17 15.46
C GLN A 123 -19.80 2.82 15.39
N LYS A 124 -19.09 2.81 16.51
CA LYS A 124 -17.68 3.20 16.55
C LYS A 124 -16.82 2.10 15.93
N LEU A 125 -15.89 2.52 15.10
CA LEU A 125 -14.90 1.63 14.50
C LEU A 125 -13.51 2.01 15.02
N LYS A 126 -12.75 1.01 15.46
CA LYS A 126 -11.35 1.17 15.85
C LYS A 126 -10.48 0.73 14.68
N ILE A 127 -9.68 1.63 14.16
CA ILE A 127 -8.66 1.32 13.16
C ILE A 127 -7.42 0.82 13.89
N GLU A 128 -7.07 -0.44 13.67
CA GLU A 128 -5.90 -1.06 14.31
C GLU A 128 -4.67 -0.98 13.41
N LYS A 129 -4.89 -1.02 12.09
CA LYS A 129 -3.85 -0.86 11.08
C LYS A 129 -4.42 -0.19 9.84
N ILE A 130 -3.64 0.67 9.22
CA ILE A 130 -3.91 1.25 7.92
C ILE A 130 -2.60 1.46 7.16
N TYR A 131 -2.52 0.93 5.95
CA TYR A 131 -1.46 1.21 5.00
C TYR A 131 -1.98 2.11 3.88
N SER A 132 -1.12 2.91 3.31
CA SER A 132 -1.50 3.80 2.20
C SER A 132 -1.42 3.13 0.83
N ALA A 133 -0.70 2.02 0.71
CA ALA A 133 -0.55 1.30 -0.55
C ALA A 133 -0.23 -0.19 -0.31
N CYS A 134 -0.66 -1.02 -1.27
CA CYS A 134 -0.19 -2.36 -1.52
C CYS A 134 0.14 -2.46 -3.01
N LEU A 135 1.23 -3.11 -3.35
CA LEU A 135 1.65 -3.30 -4.73
C LEU A 135 2.09 -4.74 -4.93
N ASP A 136 1.40 -5.46 -5.79
CA ASP A 136 1.85 -6.75 -6.28
C ASP A 136 2.67 -6.53 -7.56
N MET A 137 3.86 -7.11 -7.61
CA MET A 137 4.79 -6.92 -8.71
C MET A 137 5.31 -8.26 -9.20
N ASP A 138 5.61 -8.33 -10.51
CA ASP A 138 6.35 -9.47 -11.07
C ASP A 138 7.68 -9.64 -10.36
N ASN A 139 8.03 -10.87 -10.04
CA ASN A 139 9.33 -11.16 -9.47
C ASN A 139 10.44 -11.08 -10.54
N GLU A 140 11.19 -9.98 -10.53
CA GLU A 140 12.39 -9.80 -11.35
C GLU A 140 13.68 -10.05 -10.53
N ASN A 141 13.61 -10.86 -9.47
CA ASN A 141 14.70 -11.09 -8.51
C ASN A 141 15.16 -9.79 -7.83
N PHE A 142 14.22 -8.95 -7.46
CA PHE A 142 14.54 -7.66 -6.85
C PHE A 142 15.42 -7.77 -5.62
N GLU A 143 16.25 -6.75 -5.46
CA GLU A 143 16.91 -6.41 -4.21
C GLU A 143 16.18 -5.25 -3.54
N MET A 144 16.05 -5.32 -2.23
CA MET A 144 15.47 -4.22 -1.44
C MET A 144 16.58 -3.28 -1.00
N LEU A 145 16.42 -2.00 -1.33
CA LEU A 145 17.30 -0.91 -0.91
C LEU A 145 16.61 -0.06 0.13
N THR A 146 17.28 0.16 1.25
CA THR A 146 16.81 1.00 2.37
C THR A 146 17.92 1.94 2.81
N LEU A 147 17.56 2.99 3.55
CA LEU A 147 18.48 4.01 4.03
C LEU A 147 18.43 4.08 5.57
N HIS A 148 19.57 3.87 6.18
CA HIS A 148 19.74 3.85 7.65
C HIS A 148 20.80 4.84 8.09
N GLY A 149 20.92 5.07 9.39
CA GLY A 149 22.00 5.90 9.89
C GLY A 149 21.84 6.36 11.32
N ALA A 150 22.60 7.38 11.62
CA ALA A 150 22.59 8.07 12.90
C ALA A 150 22.99 9.53 12.65
N TRP A 151 22.97 10.34 13.69
CA TRP A 151 23.50 11.70 13.64
C TRP A 151 24.94 11.72 13.12
N ALA A 152 25.24 12.58 12.17
CA ALA A 152 26.50 12.70 11.45
C ALA A 152 26.92 11.45 10.64
N ARG A 153 26.00 10.49 10.44
CA ARG A 153 26.16 9.29 9.61
C ARG A 153 24.81 8.90 9.02
N GLU A 154 24.20 9.81 8.29
CA GLU A 154 22.85 9.65 7.72
C GLU A 154 22.89 8.92 6.39
N ARG A 155 21.78 8.22 6.07
CA ARG A 155 21.48 7.65 4.77
C ARG A 155 22.50 6.63 4.26
N HIS A 156 23.05 5.80 5.14
CA HIS A 156 23.80 4.63 4.69
C HIS A 156 22.87 3.69 3.92
N ILE A 157 23.29 3.36 2.72
CA ILE A 157 22.56 2.43 1.86
C ILE A 157 22.75 1.02 2.37
N GLN A 158 21.64 0.33 2.60
CA GLN A 158 21.59 -1.11 2.78
C GLN A 158 20.82 -1.71 1.60
N GLN A 159 21.42 -2.66 0.91
CA GLN A 159 20.84 -3.33 -0.25
C GLN A 159 21.09 -4.82 -0.17
N GLY A 160 20.09 -5.62 -0.51
CA GLY A 160 20.21 -7.06 -0.54
C GLY A 160 19.00 -7.72 -1.19
N PRO A 161 19.14 -8.99 -1.60
CA PRO A 161 18.08 -9.71 -2.29
C PRO A 161 16.84 -9.88 -1.39
N LEU A 162 15.67 -9.80 -2.01
CA LEU A 162 14.43 -10.22 -1.37
C LEU A 162 14.50 -11.70 -1.06
N ARG A 163 14.12 -12.07 0.16
CA ARG A 163 14.10 -13.44 0.65
C ARG A 163 12.69 -13.78 1.11
N TYR A 164 12.42 -15.05 1.28
CA TYR A 164 11.16 -15.49 1.89
C TYR A 164 10.98 -14.88 3.27
N GLY A 165 9.75 -14.47 3.55
CA GLY A 165 9.37 -13.75 4.76
C GLY A 165 9.46 -12.24 4.59
N LYS A 166 9.09 -11.51 5.64
CA LYS A 166 8.97 -10.06 5.59
C LYS A 166 10.31 -9.37 5.79
N GLN A 167 10.63 -8.47 4.89
CA GLN A 167 11.72 -7.51 5.02
C GLN A 167 11.11 -6.12 5.16
N MET A 168 11.57 -5.33 6.13
CA MET A 168 10.91 -4.07 6.45
C MET A 168 11.88 -2.98 6.87
N VAL A 169 11.43 -1.74 6.68
CA VAL A 169 11.94 -0.54 7.33
C VAL A 169 10.78 0.11 8.09
N SER A 170 10.97 0.48 9.34
CA SER A 170 9.90 1.01 10.16
C SER A 170 10.39 1.94 11.24
N SER A 171 9.52 2.83 11.70
CA SER A 171 9.77 3.67 12.88
C SER A 171 8.49 3.86 13.69
N ILE A 172 8.62 3.75 15.02
CA ILE A 172 7.55 4.01 15.98
C ILE A 172 7.91 5.19 16.91
N LYS A 173 8.83 6.04 16.49
CA LYS A 173 9.33 7.16 17.30
C LYS A 173 8.39 8.37 17.36
N GLY A 174 7.29 8.32 16.59
CA GLY A 174 6.38 9.47 16.43
C GLY A 174 6.84 10.48 15.39
N GLU A 175 8.08 10.38 14.94
CA GLU A 175 8.66 11.20 13.87
C GLU A 175 9.61 10.38 13.00
N SER A 176 9.71 10.75 11.72
CA SER A 176 10.70 10.19 10.81
C SER A 176 12.10 10.71 11.16
N SER A 177 13.09 9.84 11.07
CA SER A 177 14.50 10.22 11.34
C SER A 177 15.44 9.54 10.35
N HIS A 178 16.70 9.94 10.37
CA HIS A 178 17.74 9.32 9.54
C HIS A 178 18.21 7.96 10.03
N GLN A 179 17.72 7.48 11.18
CA GLN A 179 17.99 6.12 11.65
C GLN A 179 17.28 5.08 10.80
N GLU A 180 16.01 5.37 10.49
CA GLU A 180 15.15 4.59 9.61
C GLU A 180 14.48 5.58 8.66
N HIS A 181 15.03 5.74 7.47
CA HIS A 181 14.46 6.69 6.52
C HIS A 181 13.16 6.12 5.91
N PRO A 182 12.09 6.92 5.75
CA PRO A 182 10.80 6.43 5.21
C PRO A 182 10.88 6.24 3.69
N PHE A 183 11.84 5.44 3.25
CA PHE A 183 12.11 5.16 1.83
C PHE A 183 12.48 3.69 1.65
N VAL A 184 11.90 3.09 0.62
CA VAL A 184 12.24 1.76 0.13
C VAL A 184 12.38 1.83 -1.38
N ALA A 185 13.36 1.14 -1.94
CA ALA A 185 13.38 0.89 -3.37
C ALA A 185 13.54 -0.61 -3.66
N LEU A 186 12.83 -1.08 -4.67
CA LEU A 186 13.07 -2.37 -5.29
C LEU A 186 13.89 -2.13 -6.54
N VAL A 187 15.04 -2.76 -6.61
CA VAL A 187 16.01 -2.61 -7.70
C VAL A 187 16.29 -3.95 -8.37
N THR A 188 16.38 -3.98 -9.69
CA THR A 188 16.80 -5.20 -10.38
C THR A 188 18.30 -5.47 -10.13
N PRO A 189 18.74 -6.75 -10.09
CA PRO A 189 20.16 -7.08 -9.87
C PRO A 189 21.09 -6.37 -10.85
N GLY A 190 22.18 -5.83 -10.36
CA GLY A 190 23.16 -5.11 -11.18
C GLY A 190 22.74 -3.69 -11.58
N THR A 191 21.69 -3.14 -10.98
CA THR A 191 21.27 -1.75 -11.17
C THR A 191 22.35 -0.78 -10.72
N THR A 192 22.62 0.22 -11.53
CA THR A 192 23.55 1.32 -11.27
C THR A 192 22.87 2.66 -11.51
N GLN A 193 23.61 3.77 -11.38
CA GLN A 193 23.08 5.11 -11.73
C GLN A 193 22.78 5.28 -13.23
N GLN A 194 23.29 4.41 -14.09
CA GLN A 194 23.19 4.51 -15.54
C GLN A 194 22.30 3.43 -16.16
N GLN A 195 21.99 2.37 -15.44
CA GLN A 195 21.23 1.24 -15.97
C GLN A 195 20.45 0.49 -14.89
N GLY A 196 19.43 -0.23 -15.31
CA GLY A 196 18.59 -1.06 -14.46
C GLY A 196 17.18 -0.47 -14.25
N LYS A 197 16.36 -1.17 -13.49
CA LYS A 197 15.01 -0.72 -13.08
C LYS A 197 15.01 -0.44 -11.59
N VAL A 198 14.35 0.64 -11.21
CA VAL A 198 14.18 1.06 -9.82
C VAL A 198 12.73 1.47 -9.60
N TYR A 199 12.10 0.89 -8.60
CA TYR A 199 10.79 1.29 -8.11
C TYR A 199 10.97 1.87 -6.70
N GLY A 200 11.05 3.20 -6.62
CA GLY A 200 11.23 3.91 -5.36
C GLY A 200 9.88 4.25 -4.72
N MET A 201 9.76 4.00 -3.43
CA MET A 201 8.60 4.34 -2.62
C MET A 201 9.03 5.23 -1.46
N HIS A 202 8.43 6.39 -1.36
CA HIS A 202 8.69 7.35 -0.28
C HIS A 202 7.40 7.61 0.49
N PHE A 203 7.45 7.50 1.80
CA PHE A 203 6.33 7.83 2.67
C PHE A 203 6.41 9.31 3.06
N VAL A 204 5.48 10.11 2.57
CA VAL A 204 5.48 11.58 2.74
C VAL A 204 5.12 12.00 4.17
N TYR A 205 4.28 11.21 4.87
CA TYR A 205 3.93 11.44 6.27
C TYR A 205 5.15 11.26 7.17
N SER A 206 5.37 12.17 8.10
CA SER A 206 6.58 12.22 8.94
C SER A 206 6.45 11.55 10.31
N GLY A 207 5.37 10.81 10.56
CA GLY A 207 5.14 10.08 11.80
C GLY A 207 5.61 8.63 11.77
N ASN A 208 4.92 7.77 12.51
CA ASN A 208 5.19 6.33 12.50
C ASN A 208 4.90 5.73 11.12
N PHE A 209 5.74 4.80 10.68
CA PHE A 209 5.57 4.16 9.39
C PHE A 209 6.12 2.74 9.37
N ILE A 210 5.65 1.96 8.40
CA ILE A 210 6.21 0.67 8.00
C ILE A 210 6.21 0.63 6.47
N GLY A 211 7.36 0.32 5.89
CA GLY A 211 7.51 -0.11 4.51
C GLY A 211 8.03 -1.54 4.51
N GLN A 212 7.34 -2.46 3.82
CA GLN A 212 7.71 -3.88 3.81
C GLN A 212 7.55 -4.51 2.44
N ALA A 213 8.34 -5.56 2.20
CA ALA A 213 8.22 -6.48 1.07
C ALA A 213 8.22 -7.92 1.58
N GLU A 214 7.47 -8.82 0.92
CA GLU A 214 7.39 -10.26 1.19
C GLU A 214 7.28 -11.07 -0.09
#